data_30e351bed12c707fce50ebf679a1bcbb
#
_entry.id   30e351bed12c707fce50ebf679a1bcbb
#
_cell.length_a   1.000
_cell.length_b   1.000
_cell.length_c   1.000
_cell.angle_alpha   90.00
_cell.angle_beta   90.00
_cell.angle_gamma   90.00
#
_symmetry.space_group_name_H-M   'P 1'
#
loop_
_entity.id
_entity.type
_entity.pdbx_description
1 polymer ?
#
loop_
_entity_poly.entity_id
_entity_poly.type
_entity_poly.pdbx_seq_one_letter_code
_entity_poly.pdbx_strand_id
1 'polypeptide(L)'
;MIRCYMSGSKVAGFGHQLIKALIPPPPEGPDSPQAQPGPRIMHGPDASPFQSLRRLMEDSWTPQLIETLAIDEASLPVIWDADFLYGPPDPDGADTYVLCEINASSCFAIPDEAPAAIAQTVKQRMLHNQGANADR
;
A
#
# COMPACT_ATOMS: atom_id res chain seq x y z
N MET A 1 -1.97 3.40 -12.03
CA MET A 1 -1.21 3.28 -10.79
C MET A 1 -2.11 2.71 -9.71
N ILE A 2 -1.59 1.79 -8.92
CA ILE A 2 -2.30 1.21 -7.77
C ILE A 2 -1.48 1.54 -6.54
N ARG A 3 -2.10 2.11 -5.52
CA ARG A 3 -1.56 2.21 -4.16
C ARG A 3 -2.13 1.08 -3.32
N CYS A 4 -1.27 0.26 -2.75
CA CYS A 4 -1.64 -0.79 -1.82
C CYS A 4 -1.42 -0.29 -0.39
N TYR A 5 -2.50 -0.07 0.34
CA TYR A 5 -2.45 0.34 1.74
C TYR A 5 -2.29 -0.88 2.64
N MET A 6 -1.33 -0.79 3.55
CA MET A 6 -0.96 -1.87 4.45
C MET A 6 -1.18 -1.46 5.91
N SER A 7 -1.55 -2.43 6.73
CA SER A 7 -1.52 -2.33 8.18
C SER A 7 -0.71 -3.49 8.75
N GLY A 8 0.51 -3.20 9.23
CA GLY A 8 1.47 -4.26 9.49
C GLY A 8 1.73 -5.07 8.23
N SER A 9 1.59 -6.40 8.30
CA SER A 9 1.77 -7.32 7.18
C SER A 9 0.51 -7.57 6.33
N LYS A 10 -0.62 -6.89 6.64
CA LYS A 10 -1.90 -7.12 5.97
C LYS A 10 -2.33 -5.95 5.10
N VAL A 11 -2.93 -6.28 3.96
CA VAL A 11 -3.54 -5.28 3.08
C VAL A 11 -4.79 -4.70 3.74
N ALA A 12 -4.83 -3.38 3.86
CA ALA A 12 -5.96 -2.63 4.41
C ALA A 12 -6.88 -2.06 3.33
N GLY A 13 -6.45 -2.06 2.09
CA GLY A 13 -7.23 -1.63 0.93
C GLY A 13 -6.36 -1.12 -0.21
N PHE A 14 -7.00 -0.57 -1.24
CA PHE A 14 -6.33 -0.11 -2.45
C PHE A 14 -6.83 1.26 -2.88
N GLY A 15 -5.94 2.03 -3.49
CA GLY A 15 -6.27 3.25 -4.22
C GLY A 15 -5.92 3.07 -5.69
N HIS A 16 -6.91 3.09 -6.56
CA HIS A 16 -6.68 2.96 -8.01
C HIS A 16 -6.78 4.32 -8.68
N GLN A 17 -5.74 4.68 -9.43
CA GLN A 17 -5.67 5.91 -10.20
C GLN A 17 -5.35 5.60 -11.65
N LEU A 18 -6.26 5.96 -12.55
CA LEU A 18 -6.07 5.77 -13.98
C LEU A 18 -5.16 6.89 -14.52
N ILE A 19 -3.94 6.54 -14.84
CA ILE A 19 -2.98 7.44 -15.48
C ILE A 19 -2.92 7.10 -16.96
N LYS A 20 -3.44 7.98 -17.81
CA LYS A 20 -3.52 7.76 -19.26
C LYS A 20 -2.29 8.25 -20.02
N ALA A 21 -1.54 9.21 -19.45
CA ALA A 21 -0.36 9.80 -20.02
C ALA A 21 0.49 10.49 -18.96
N LEU A 22 1.73 10.79 -19.29
CA LEU A 22 2.55 11.68 -18.47
C LEU A 22 1.87 13.05 -18.35
N ILE A 23 1.91 13.62 -17.15
CA ILE A 23 1.44 14.98 -16.92
C ILE A 23 2.38 15.92 -17.71
N PRO A 24 1.87 16.77 -18.62
CA PRO A 24 2.72 17.70 -19.33
C PRO A 24 3.39 18.68 -18.35
N PRO A 25 4.60 19.16 -18.67
CA PRO A 25 5.23 20.19 -17.86
C PRO A 25 4.30 21.41 -17.75
N PRO A 26 4.29 22.11 -16.62
CA PRO A 26 3.48 23.31 -16.47
C PRO A 26 3.86 24.31 -17.55
N PRO A 27 2.88 25.04 -18.12
CA PRO A 27 3.19 26.13 -19.04
C PRO A 27 4.07 27.17 -18.30
N GLU A 28 4.93 27.84 -19.06
CA GLU A 28 5.84 28.84 -18.50
C GLU A 28 5.04 30.00 -17.89
N GLY A 29 5.19 30.21 -16.58
CA GLY A 29 4.59 31.34 -15.85
C GLY A 29 4.27 30.99 -14.39
N PRO A 30 4.46 31.95 -13.46
CA PRO A 30 4.30 31.69 -12.03
C PRO A 30 2.85 31.36 -11.60
N ASP A 31 1.85 31.74 -12.41
CA ASP A 31 0.42 31.53 -12.10
C ASP A 31 -0.23 30.42 -12.94
N SER A 32 0.58 29.63 -13.65
CA SER A 32 0.03 28.56 -14.50
C SER A 32 -0.47 27.38 -13.65
N PRO A 33 -1.74 26.95 -13.84
CA PRO A 33 -2.26 25.81 -13.12
C PRO A 33 -1.47 24.55 -13.48
N GLN A 34 -0.91 23.87 -12.47
CA GLN A 34 -0.28 22.57 -12.65
C GLN A 34 -1.36 21.54 -13.01
N ALA A 35 -1.10 20.75 -14.03
CA ALA A 35 -1.94 19.59 -14.32
C ALA A 35 -1.92 18.63 -13.10
N GLN A 36 -3.09 18.28 -12.63
CA GLN A 36 -3.23 17.36 -11.51
C GLN A 36 -3.52 15.94 -12.03
N PRO A 37 -2.98 14.89 -11.37
CA PRO A 37 -3.40 13.55 -11.67
C PRO A 37 -4.89 13.38 -11.41
N GLY A 38 -5.55 12.48 -12.16
CA GLY A 38 -6.97 12.15 -11.96
C GLY A 38 -7.25 11.63 -10.55
N PRO A 39 -8.54 11.57 -10.15
CA PRO A 39 -8.93 11.12 -8.83
C PRO A 39 -8.48 9.67 -8.58
N ARG A 40 -8.17 9.36 -7.32
CA ARG A 40 -7.91 8.00 -6.85
C ARG A 40 -9.23 7.40 -6.35
N ILE A 41 -9.59 6.25 -6.92
CA ILE A 41 -10.77 5.50 -6.49
C ILE A 41 -10.33 4.53 -5.41
N MET A 42 -10.96 4.61 -4.24
CA MET A 42 -10.64 3.74 -3.10
C MET A 42 -11.43 2.44 -3.16
N HIS A 43 -10.78 1.37 -2.75
CA HIS A 43 -11.34 0.02 -2.73
C HIS A 43 -10.94 -0.66 -1.42
N GLY A 44 -11.85 -1.46 -0.87
CA GLY A 44 -11.55 -2.31 0.28
C GLY A 44 -10.57 -3.45 -0.07
N PRO A 45 -10.04 -4.14 0.96
CA PRO A 45 -9.02 -5.18 0.76
C PRO A 45 -9.52 -6.39 -0.03
N ASP A 46 -10.83 -6.63 -0.06
CA ASP A 46 -11.46 -7.76 -0.75
C ASP A 46 -11.89 -7.44 -2.19
N ALA A 47 -11.54 -6.27 -2.71
CA ALA A 47 -11.87 -5.88 -4.07
C ALA A 47 -11.27 -6.86 -5.10
N SER A 48 -12.15 -7.50 -5.87
CA SER A 48 -11.80 -8.60 -6.80
C SER A 48 -10.64 -8.28 -7.76
N PRO A 49 -10.54 -7.09 -8.37
CA PRO A 49 -9.48 -6.79 -9.33
C PRO A 49 -8.07 -6.81 -8.71
N PHE A 50 -7.94 -6.66 -7.39
CA PHE A 50 -6.64 -6.51 -6.73
C PHE A 50 -6.20 -7.72 -5.91
N GLN A 51 -6.89 -8.84 -6.00
CA GLN A 51 -6.58 -10.03 -5.20
C GLN A 51 -5.24 -10.66 -5.57
N SER A 52 -4.78 -10.53 -6.80
CA SER A 52 -3.43 -10.96 -7.21
C SER A 52 -2.36 -10.12 -6.51
N LEU A 53 -2.52 -8.80 -6.50
CA LEU A 53 -1.60 -7.90 -5.80
C LEU A 53 -1.64 -8.12 -4.28
N ARG A 54 -2.83 -8.34 -3.71
CA ARG A 54 -2.96 -8.68 -2.28
C ARG A 54 -2.11 -9.90 -1.90
N ARG A 55 -2.26 -11.00 -2.64
CA ARG A 55 -1.46 -12.21 -2.38
C ARG A 55 0.04 -11.97 -2.54
N LEU A 56 0.45 -11.25 -3.57
CA LEU A 56 1.86 -10.89 -3.74
C LEU A 56 2.39 -10.09 -2.55
N MET A 57 1.64 -9.11 -2.09
CA MET A 57 2.03 -8.28 -0.93
C MET A 57 2.08 -9.09 0.35
N GLU A 58 1.02 -9.83 0.69
CA GLU A 58 0.91 -10.53 1.97
C GLU A 58 1.79 -11.77 2.04
N ASP A 59 1.88 -12.56 0.96
CA ASP A 59 2.48 -13.90 1.00
C ASP A 59 3.93 -13.91 0.47
N SER A 60 4.36 -12.86 -0.23
CA SER A 60 5.68 -12.84 -0.88
C SER A 60 6.48 -11.58 -0.57
N TRP A 61 6.02 -10.41 -0.97
CA TRP A 61 6.86 -9.21 -0.95
C TRP A 61 7.03 -8.61 0.44
N THR A 62 6.01 -8.64 1.29
CA THR A 62 6.17 -8.19 2.68
C THR A 62 7.12 -9.11 3.48
N PRO A 63 7.04 -10.44 3.39
CA PRO A 63 8.06 -11.33 3.95
C PRO A 63 9.48 -11.07 3.43
N GLN A 64 9.64 -10.87 2.11
CA GLN A 64 10.95 -10.52 1.53
C GLN A 64 11.48 -9.16 2.02
N LEU A 65 10.60 -8.18 2.20
CA LEU A 65 10.96 -6.87 2.74
C LEU A 65 11.46 -7.00 4.19
N ILE A 66 10.77 -7.77 5.03
CA ILE A 66 11.17 -8.08 6.41
C ILE A 66 12.56 -8.71 6.44
N GLU A 67 12.80 -9.73 5.60
CA GLU A 67 14.09 -10.39 5.48
C GLU A 67 15.18 -9.43 5.00
N THR A 68 14.92 -8.66 3.95
CA THR A 68 15.88 -7.71 3.35
C THR A 68 16.29 -6.62 4.32
N LEU A 69 15.37 -6.12 5.12
CA LEU A 69 15.61 -5.07 6.12
C LEU A 69 16.13 -5.65 7.46
N ALA A 70 16.17 -6.96 7.61
CA ALA A 70 16.54 -7.65 8.86
C ALA A 70 15.73 -7.13 10.07
N ILE A 71 14.43 -6.94 9.90
CA ILE A 71 13.48 -6.53 10.94
C ILE A 71 12.54 -7.67 11.29
N ASP A 72 11.80 -7.55 12.38
CA ASP A 72 10.69 -8.44 12.69
C ASP A 72 9.35 -7.88 12.16
N GLU A 73 8.33 -8.73 12.10
CA GLU A 73 7.00 -8.33 11.62
C GLU A 73 6.37 -7.24 12.51
N ALA A 74 6.67 -7.24 13.81
CA ALA A 74 6.17 -6.24 14.74
C ALA A 74 6.76 -4.85 14.49
N SER A 75 7.92 -4.77 13.83
CA SER A 75 8.58 -3.52 13.44
C SER A 75 8.01 -2.87 12.18
N LEU A 76 7.16 -3.59 11.42
CA LEU A 76 6.48 -2.97 10.28
C LEU A 76 5.62 -1.78 10.76
N PRO A 77 5.48 -0.69 9.98
CA PRO A 77 4.58 0.40 10.36
C PRO A 77 3.15 -0.09 10.53
N VAL A 78 2.41 0.52 11.46
CA VAL A 78 0.96 0.23 11.64
C VAL A 78 0.18 0.63 10.40
N ILE A 79 0.63 1.70 9.73
CA ILE A 79 0.12 2.11 8.42
C ILE A 79 1.29 2.46 7.51
N TRP A 80 1.27 1.93 6.32
CA TRP A 80 2.19 2.22 5.23
C TRP A 80 1.53 1.91 3.90
N ASP A 81 2.13 2.32 2.81
CA ASP A 81 1.64 1.97 1.48
C ASP A 81 2.79 1.70 0.50
N ALA A 82 2.43 1.00 -0.57
CA ALA A 82 3.32 0.74 -1.69
C ALA A 82 2.60 1.09 -3.00
N ASP A 83 3.25 1.87 -3.85
CA ASP A 83 2.73 2.29 -5.15
C ASP A 83 3.25 1.40 -6.27
N PHE A 84 2.34 0.99 -7.14
CA PHE A 84 2.62 0.10 -8.26
C PHE A 84 2.13 0.67 -9.59
N LEU A 85 2.89 0.41 -10.64
CA LEU A 85 2.42 0.45 -12.01
C LEU A 85 2.10 -0.98 -12.50
N TYR A 86 1.19 -1.08 -13.45
CA TYR A 86 1.04 -2.34 -14.19
C TYR A 86 2.27 -2.55 -15.06
N GLY A 87 2.84 -3.74 -14.97
CA GLY A 87 3.85 -4.24 -15.91
C GLY A 87 3.22 -4.81 -17.18
N PRO A 88 4.04 -5.33 -18.11
CA PRO A 88 3.54 -6.13 -19.21
C PRO A 88 2.78 -7.35 -18.65
N PRO A 89 1.65 -7.75 -19.24
CA PRO A 89 0.97 -8.98 -18.85
C PRO A 89 1.95 -10.17 -18.91
N ASP A 90 1.75 -11.13 -18.02
CA ASP A 90 2.50 -12.38 -18.10
C ASP A 90 2.06 -13.22 -19.32
N PRO A 91 2.73 -14.36 -19.61
CA PRO A 91 2.37 -15.23 -20.75
C PRO A 91 0.93 -15.77 -20.71
N ASP A 92 0.33 -15.84 -19.53
CA ASP A 92 -1.05 -16.29 -19.33
C ASP A 92 -2.06 -15.13 -19.38
N GLY A 93 -1.57 -13.89 -19.59
CA GLY A 93 -2.37 -12.67 -19.68
C GLY A 93 -2.74 -12.07 -18.33
N ALA A 94 -2.15 -12.55 -17.24
CA ALA A 94 -2.40 -11.99 -15.92
C ALA A 94 -1.60 -10.68 -15.69
N ASP A 95 -2.14 -9.80 -14.83
CA ASP A 95 -1.49 -8.56 -14.45
C ASP A 95 -0.18 -8.83 -13.72
N THR A 96 0.86 -8.12 -14.13
CA THR A 96 2.11 -7.99 -13.37
C THR A 96 2.24 -6.58 -12.81
N TYR A 97 3.09 -6.44 -11.81
CA TYR A 97 3.22 -5.18 -11.07
C TYR A 97 4.68 -4.76 -10.92
N VAL A 98 4.93 -3.48 -11.08
CA VAL A 98 6.24 -2.85 -10.87
C VAL A 98 6.13 -1.94 -9.66
N LEU A 99 6.87 -2.25 -8.59
CA LEU A 99 6.97 -1.41 -7.41
C LEU A 99 7.67 -0.10 -7.76
N CYS A 100 7.06 1.02 -7.43
CA CYS A 100 7.59 2.36 -7.66
C CYS A 100 8.08 3.02 -6.37
N GLU A 101 7.31 2.89 -5.29
CA GLU A 101 7.54 3.63 -4.05
C GLU A 101 6.96 2.88 -2.86
N ILE A 102 7.60 3.03 -1.70
CA ILE A 102 7.07 2.62 -0.39
C ILE A 102 7.04 3.84 0.51
N ASN A 103 5.88 4.11 1.12
CA ASN A 103 5.66 5.23 2.04
C ASN A 103 5.32 4.70 3.43
N ALA A 104 6.15 5.04 4.42
CA ALA A 104 5.93 4.70 5.84
C ALA A 104 5.28 5.85 6.64
N SER A 105 4.98 6.97 5.99
CA SER A 105 4.32 8.14 6.54
C SER A 105 3.50 8.83 5.45
N SER A 106 2.60 9.73 5.84
CA SER A 106 1.78 10.48 4.87
C SER A 106 0.87 9.61 3.98
N CYS A 107 0.41 8.48 4.50
CA CYS A 107 -0.42 7.50 3.78
C CYS A 107 -1.89 7.92 3.61
N PHE A 108 -2.25 9.13 3.98
CA PHE A 108 -3.61 9.66 3.86
C PHE A 108 -3.84 10.22 2.42
N ALA A 109 -5.05 10.11 1.79
CA ALA A 109 -6.27 9.47 2.29
C ALA A 109 -6.22 7.94 2.17
N ILE A 110 -6.93 7.25 3.04
CA ILE A 110 -7.02 5.79 3.11
C ILE A 110 -8.44 5.32 2.76
N PRO A 111 -8.60 4.06 2.30
CA PRO A 111 -9.93 3.46 2.10
C PRO A 111 -10.77 3.43 3.39
N ASP A 112 -12.09 3.46 3.25
CA ASP A 112 -13.02 3.49 4.38
C ASP A 112 -12.92 2.25 5.28
N GLU A 113 -12.46 1.12 4.75
CA GLU A 113 -12.25 -0.13 5.49
C GLU A 113 -10.92 -0.16 6.26
N ALA A 114 -9.95 0.66 5.88
CA ALA A 114 -8.61 0.67 6.49
C ALA A 114 -8.59 0.96 8.00
N PRO A 115 -9.42 1.86 8.56
CA PRO A 115 -9.44 2.11 10.00
C PRO A 115 -9.68 0.86 10.85
N ALA A 116 -10.51 -0.08 10.39
CA ALA A 116 -10.77 -1.34 11.11
C ALA A 116 -9.52 -2.22 11.15
N ALA A 117 -8.81 -2.37 10.02
CA ALA A 117 -7.55 -3.12 9.94
C ALA A 117 -6.45 -2.50 10.82
N ILE A 118 -6.33 -1.17 10.79
CA ILE A 118 -5.38 -0.41 11.61
C ILE A 118 -5.65 -0.64 13.10
N ALA A 119 -6.91 -0.50 13.54
CA ALA A 119 -7.31 -0.71 14.93
C ALA A 119 -7.00 -2.14 15.39
N GLN A 120 -7.23 -3.14 14.54
CA GLN A 120 -6.91 -4.54 14.84
C GLN A 120 -5.40 -4.74 15.01
N THR A 121 -4.57 -4.22 14.13
CA THR A 121 -3.11 -4.29 14.21
C THR A 121 -2.60 -3.64 15.50
N VAL A 122 -3.09 -2.46 15.84
CA VAL A 122 -2.72 -1.77 17.10
C VAL A 122 -3.10 -2.61 18.31
N LYS A 123 -4.33 -3.13 18.35
CA LYS A 123 -4.79 -3.97 19.45
C LYS A 123 -3.92 -5.23 19.63
N GLN A 124 -3.58 -5.91 18.55
CA GLN A 124 -2.72 -7.09 18.59
C GLN A 124 -1.34 -6.78 19.17
N ARG A 125 -0.72 -5.66 18.75
CA ARG A 125 0.58 -5.22 19.26
C ARG A 125 0.54 -4.84 20.74
N MET A 126 -0.52 -4.15 21.17
CA MET A 126 -0.70 -3.83 22.59
C MET A 126 -0.79 -5.07 23.47
N LEU A 127 -1.54 -6.09 23.03
CA LEU A 127 -1.67 -7.35 23.77
C LEU A 127 -0.35 -8.12 23.82
N HIS A 128 0.40 -8.16 22.72
CA HIS A 128 1.71 -8.79 22.66
C HIS A 128 2.71 -8.14 23.62
N ASN A 129 2.76 -6.81 23.64
CA ASN A 129 3.65 -6.07 24.54
C ASN A 129 3.28 -6.22 26.02
N GLN A 130 2.01 -6.38 26.34
CA GLN A 130 1.57 -6.65 27.72
C GLN A 130 2.00 -8.05 28.20
N GLY A 131 1.90 -9.08 27.35
CA GLY A 131 2.40 -10.42 27.65
C GLY A 131 3.90 -10.44 27.89
N ALA A 132 4.68 -9.79 27.03
CA ALA A 132 6.13 -9.72 27.16
C ALA A 132 6.62 -8.98 28.44
N ASN A 133 5.81 -8.08 29.01
CA ASN A 133 6.10 -7.37 30.26
C ASN A 133 5.63 -8.14 31.51
N ALA A 134 4.73 -9.10 31.38
CA ALA A 134 4.24 -9.90 32.51
C ALA A 134 5.20 -11.05 32.89
N ASP A 135 6.09 -11.42 31.96
CA ASP A 135 7.08 -12.50 32.14
C ASP A 135 8.46 -11.97 32.62
N ARG A 136 8.56 -10.67 32.96
CA ARG A 136 9.77 -10.04 33.54
C ARG A 136 9.59 -9.74 35.02
#